data_0dc0228ceb5e75f815cfca836e8bcaf3
#
_entry.id   0dc0228ceb5e75f815cfca836e8bcaf3
#
_cell.length_a   1.000
_cell.length_b   1.000
_cell.length_c   1.000
_cell.angle_alpha   90.00
_cell.angle_beta   90.00
_cell.angle_gamma   90.00
#
_symmetry.space_group_name_H-M   'P 1'
#
loop_
_entity.id
_entity.type
_entity.pdbx_description
1 polymer ?
#
loop_
_entity_poly.entity_id
_entity_poly.type
_entity_poly.pdbx_seq_one_letter_code
_entity_poly.pdbx_strand_id
1 'polypeptide(L)'
;MKQEMIRFKKNFPASKRIFKKGSDDDIAVPFRQIELSDTQLENDAFHNDPITVYDTAGPYHDDNYDVNIDSGIPQLRKSWIDARQDVESYKGRKIQSIDNGFKKEGHKNYVAHPFQYQPKRAKQGGNVTQMHYAKQGIITKEMKFVAVREQVEPEFVRDEIARGRAIIPNNVNHPESEPMIIGKNFAVKVNANIGNSVVSSSIEAEIEKLVWAIHWGTDTMMDLSTGKNIHSTREYLIRNSPVPVGTVPIYQALEKVNGVAKDLTWEVYRDTLIEQAEQGVDYFTIHAGLLLHYIPLTVDRLTGIVSRGGSIIAQWCLAHHEESFLYTHFEDICKILNQYDVAISLGDGLRPGSIYDANDESQISELKTLGELTEIAWKHDVQVMIEGPGHIPMHKIKENQDLADFYCKEAPFYTLGPLVTDIAPAYDHITSAIGAAQIASHGTAMLCYVTPKEHLGLPNKDDVRDGVVTYKIAAHAADLAKGLPGATVRDDAISKARFEFRWIDQFNLSLDPDRAREFHDETLPSESAKIAHFCSMCGPKFCSMKLSHDIRDSYKEQLAGMKEKAKEFQAAGNKIYH
;
A
#
# COMPACT_ATOMS: atom_id res chain seq x y z
N MET A 1 -3.63 6.76 30.97
CA MET A 1 -2.97 7.59 29.93
C MET A 1 -2.51 6.76 28.73
N LYS A 2 -1.85 5.58 28.90
CA LYS A 2 -1.43 4.73 27.75
C LYS A 2 -2.59 4.21 26.87
N GLN A 3 -3.74 3.88 27.44
CA GLN A 3 -4.90 3.36 26.69
C GLN A 3 -5.75 4.45 26.01
N GLU A 4 -5.66 5.72 26.41
CA GLU A 4 -6.46 6.80 25.81
C GLU A 4 -5.87 7.37 24.52
N MET A 5 -4.57 7.17 24.27
CA MET A 5 -3.89 7.72 23.08
C MET A 5 -4.16 6.92 21.78
N ILE A 6 -4.58 5.65 21.88
CA ILE A 6 -4.80 4.76 20.69
C ILE A 6 -6.30 4.54 20.45
N ARG A 7 -7.15 5.44 20.90
CA ARG A 7 -8.59 5.37 20.61
C ARG A 7 -8.92 5.91 19.22
N PHE A 8 -8.52 5.22 18.17
CA PHE A 8 -9.11 5.41 16.83
C PHE A 8 -10.43 4.62 16.72
N LYS A 9 -11.34 4.81 17.66
CA LYS A 9 -12.73 4.34 17.56
C LYS A 9 -13.60 5.32 16.76
N LYS A 10 -13.14 5.79 15.62
CA LYS A 10 -13.99 6.53 14.71
C LYS A 10 -14.07 5.77 13.39
N ASN A 11 -15.10 4.96 13.26
CA ASN A 11 -15.58 4.61 11.94
C ASN A 11 -15.81 5.89 11.13
N PHE A 12 -15.63 5.81 9.82
CA PHE A 12 -16.02 6.89 8.94
C PHE A 12 -17.54 7.18 9.09
N PRO A 13 -17.98 8.43 8.95
CA PRO A 13 -19.39 8.78 9.06
C PRO A 13 -20.29 7.92 8.15
N ALA A 14 -21.49 7.61 8.59
CA ALA A 14 -22.48 6.77 7.90
C ALA A 14 -21.92 5.43 7.38
N SER A 15 -20.90 4.90 8.03
CA SER A 15 -20.25 3.66 7.64
C SER A 15 -20.41 2.61 8.72
N LYS A 16 -20.58 1.35 8.30
CA LYS A 16 -20.54 0.19 9.17
C LYS A 16 -19.61 -0.87 8.59
N ARG A 17 -18.93 -1.60 9.46
CA ARG A 17 -18.10 -2.74 9.05
C ARG A 17 -19.02 -3.92 8.75
N ILE A 18 -18.82 -4.53 7.59
CA ILE A 18 -19.52 -5.74 7.16
C ILE A 18 -18.48 -6.77 6.71
N PHE A 19 -18.91 -8.02 6.62
CA PHE A 19 -18.07 -9.11 6.13
C PHE A 19 -18.71 -9.75 4.91
N LYS A 20 -17.94 -9.85 3.81
CA LYS A 20 -18.32 -10.68 2.67
C LYS A 20 -17.74 -12.08 2.88
N LYS A 21 -18.55 -13.11 2.71
CA LYS A 21 -18.09 -14.51 2.84
C LYS A 21 -17.33 -14.94 1.60
N GLY A 22 -16.27 -15.72 1.82
CA GLY A 22 -15.59 -16.44 0.76
C GLY A 22 -16.29 -17.76 0.41
N SER A 23 -15.62 -18.58 -0.42
CA SER A 23 -16.09 -19.93 -0.76
C SER A 23 -16.06 -20.89 0.42
N ASP A 24 -15.22 -20.64 1.41
CA ASP A 24 -15.10 -21.41 2.64
C ASP A 24 -15.74 -20.63 3.80
N ASP A 25 -16.45 -21.34 4.70
CA ASP A 25 -17.23 -20.72 5.79
C ASP A 25 -16.38 -19.89 6.77
N ASP A 26 -15.09 -20.19 6.89
CA ASP A 26 -14.15 -19.50 7.78
C ASP A 26 -13.42 -18.31 7.09
N ILE A 27 -13.75 -18.00 5.84
CA ILE A 27 -13.26 -16.82 5.13
C ILE A 27 -14.30 -15.72 5.21
N ALA A 28 -13.99 -14.69 6.01
CA ALA A 28 -14.80 -13.49 6.17
C ALA A 28 -13.94 -12.25 5.88
N VAL A 29 -14.18 -11.61 4.76
CA VAL A 29 -13.40 -10.47 4.27
C VAL A 29 -14.05 -9.17 4.68
N PRO A 30 -13.36 -8.27 5.41
CA PRO A 30 -13.95 -7.04 5.92
C PRO A 30 -14.11 -5.99 4.81
N PHE A 31 -15.28 -5.36 4.83
CA PHE A 31 -15.58 -4.19 4.00
C PHE A 31 -16.23 -3.12 4.86
N ARG A 32 -16.05 -1.90 4.46
CA ARG A 32 -16.80 -0.76 4.98
C ARG A 32 -17.96 -0.49 4.03
N GLN A 33 -19.19 -0.58 4.52
CA GLN A 33 -20.40 -0.22 3.82
C GLN A 33 -20.77 1.22 4.17
N ILE A 34 -20.89 2.07 3.16
CA ILE A 34 -21.25 3.49 3.27
C ILE A 34 -22.73 3.60 2.94
N GLU A 35 -23.55 3.98 3.92
CA GLU A 35 -24.98 4.19 3.73
C GLU A 35 -25.22 5.49 2.99
N LEU A 36 -26.20 5.51 2.09
CA LEU A 36 -26.60 6.66 1.30
C LEU A 36 -28.05 7.05 1.61
N SER A 37 -28.35 8.33 1.55
CA SER A 37 -29.72 8.83 1.65
C SER A 37 -30.47 8.65 0.34
N ASP A 38 -31.79 8.56 0.45
CA ASP A 38 -32.67 8.46 -0.72
C ASP A 38 -32.63 9.76 -1.55
N THR A 39 -32.68 9.60 -2.87
CA THR A 39 -32.92 10.72 -3.79
C THR A 39 -34.36 11.17 -3.67
N GLN A 40 -34.60 12.42 -3.27
CA GLN A 40 -35.92 12.99 -3.15
C GLN A 40 -36.47 13.40 -4.51
N LEU A 41 -37.66 12.96 -4.84
CA LEU A 41 -38.44 13.37 -6.03
C LEU A 41 -39.70 14.10 -5.55
N GLU A 42 -40.36 14.86 -6.44
CA GLU A 42 -41.54 15.69 -6.08
C GLU A 42 -42.65 14.90 -5.36
N ASN A 43 -42.91 13.65 -5.77
CA ASN A 43 -43.98 12.81 -5.22
C ASN A 43 -43.50 11.41 -4.80
N ASP A 44 -42.19 11.15 -4.79
CA ASP A 44 -41.60 9.82 -4.52
C ASP A 44 -40.17 9.95 -3.99
N ALA A 45 -39.58 8.85 -3.58
CA ALA A 45 -38.17 8.77 -3.20
C ALA A 45 -37.53 7.55 -3.88
N PHE A 46 -36.36 7.74 -4.44
CA PHE A 46 -35.57 6.65 -5.01
C PHE A 46 -34.49 6.23 -4.02
N HIS A 47 -34.53 4.95 -3.67
CA HIS A 47 -33.52 4.39 -2.78
C HIS A 47 -32.16 4.27 -3.48
N ASN A 48 -31.09 4.73 -2.82
CA ASN A 48 -29.71 4.57 -3.27
C ASN A 48 -29.06 3.44 -2.52
N ASP A 49 -28.59 2.42 -3.24
CA ASP A 49 -27.88 1.30 -2.65
C ASP A 49 -26.58 1.75 -1.97
N PRO A 50 -26.23 1.15 -0.82
CA PRO A 50 -25.01 1.48 -0.12
C PRO A 50 -23.75 1.06 -0.94
N ILE A 51 -22.68 1.81 -0.79
CA ILE A 51 -21.40 1.54 -1.45
C ILE A 51 -20.47 0.77 -0.50
N THR A 52 -19.84 -0.28 -1.00
CA THR A 52 -18.86 -1.08 -0.23
C THR A 52 -17.46 -0.83 -0.71
N VAL A 53 -16.54 -0.56 0.22
CA VAL A 53 -15.10 -0.43 -0.02
C VAL A 53 -14.35 -1.35 0.92
N TYR A 54 -13.18 -1.88 0.50
CA TYR A 54 -12.37 -2.70 1.40
C TYR A 54 -11.90 -1.87 2.61
N ASP A 55 -11.89 -2.49 3.79
CA ASP A 55 -11.49 -1.85 5.04
C ASP A 55 -10.11 -2.37 5.47
N THR A 56 -9.07 -1.54 5.30
CA THR A 56 -7.69 -1.87 5.66
C THR A 56 -7.41 -1.79 7.16
N ALA A 57 -8.34 -1.21 7.94
CA ALA A 57 -8.12 -0.94 9.36
C ALA A 57 -8.26 -2.18 10.26
N GLY A 58 -8.65 -3.33 9.71
CA GLY A 58 -8.80 -4.55 10.48
C GLY A 58 -9.74 -4.36 11.68
N PRO A 59 -9.39 -4.85 12.88
CA PRO A 59 -10.27 -4.75 14.05
C PRO A 59 -10.41 -3.33 14.61
N TYR A 60 -9.59 -2.37 14.19
CA TYR A 60 -9.63 -1.00 14.73
C TYR A 60 -10.92 -0.23 14.36
N HIS A 61 -11.63 -0.65 13.31
CA HIS A 61 -12.95 -0.14 12.96
C HIS A 61 -14.12 -0.98 13.52
N ASP A 62 -13.84 -1.97 14.36
CA ASP A 62 -14.88 -2.71 15.07
C ASP A 62 -15.20 -2.03 16.40
N ASP A 63 -16.43 -1.56 16.55
CA ASP A 63 -16.88 -0.87 17.78
C ASP A 63 -16.83 -1.77 19.04
N ASN A 64 -16.87 -3.10 18.85
CA ASN A 64 -16.81 -4.08 19.93
C ASN A 64 -15.36 -4.50 20.25
N TYR A 65 -14.36 -4.11 19.46
CA TYR A 65 -12.97 -4.44 19.71
C TYR A 65 -12.35 -3.50 20.73
N ASP A 66 -11.82 -4.05 21.81
CA ASP A 66 -11.08 -3.29 22.81
C ASP A 66 -9.58 -3.35 22.52
N VAL A 67 -9.01 -2.20 22.13
CA VAL A 67 -7.62 -2.11 21.69
C VAL A 67 -6.67 -2.26 22.88
N ASN A 68 -5.88 -3.33 22.86
CA ASN A 68 -4.77 -3.54 23.79
C ASN A 68 -3.51 -3.90 23.03
N ILE A 69 -2.58 -2.94 22.91
CA ILE A 69 -1.35 -3.11 22.13
C ILE A 69 -0.41 -4.17 22.70
N ASP A 70 -0.49 -4.45 24.01
CA ASP A 70 0.33 -5.46 24.66
C ASP A 70 -0.21 -6.90 24.42
N SER A 71 -1.44 -7.04 23.94
CA SER A 71 -2.05 -8.31 23.57
C SER A 71 -1.95 -8.60 22.07
N GLY A 72 -1.73 -7.57 21.26
CA GLY A 72 -1.84 -7.64 19.81
C GLY A 72 -3.29 -7.80 19.31
N ILE A 73 -3.46 -7.84 18.00
CA ILE A 73 -4.77 -8.03 17.35
C ILE A 73 -5.07 -9.53 17.12
N PRO A 74 -6.32 -9.91 16.83
CA PRO A 74 -6.69 -11.31 16.58
C PRO A 74 -5.90 -11.94 15.42
N GLN A 75 -5.50 -13.20 15.61
CA GLN A 75 -4.70 -13.97 14.66
C GLN A 75 -5.60 -14.64 13.60
N LEU A 76 -6.00 -13.89 12.58
CA LEU A 76 -6.91 -14.33 11.52
C LEU A 76 -6.48 -15.63 10.84
N ARG A 77 -5.18 -15.73 10.47
CA ARG A 77 -4.65 -16.82 9.65
C ARG A 77 -4.12 -18.01 10.43
N LYS A 78 -4.10 -17.95 11.77
CA LYS A 78 -3.53 -19.02 12.58
C LYS A 78 -4.10 -20.40 12.26
N SER A 79 -5.44 -20.51 12.21
CA SER A 79 -6.12 -21.78 11.89
C SER A 79 -5.81 -22.25 10.46
N TRP A 80 -5.66 -21.36 9.51
CA TRP A 80 -5.32 -21.68 8.12
C TRP A 80 -3.90 -22.25 7.99
N ILE A 81 -2.94 -21.61 8.66
CA ILE A 81 -1.54 -22.04 8.71
C ILE A 81 -1.44 -23.42 9.39
N ASP A 82 -2.11 -23.59 10.54
CA ASP A 82 -2.08 -24.85 11.28
C ASP A 82 -2.74 -26.00 10.50
N ALA A 83 -3.81 -25.73 9.75
CA ALA A 83 -4.53 -26.72 8.95
C ALA A 83 -3.72 -27.29 7.78
N ARG A 84 -2.75 -26.54 7.25
CA ARG A 84 -1.85 -27.03 6.18
C ARG A 84 -0.90 -28.13 6.63
N GLN A 85 -0.55 -28.17 7.92
CA GLN A 85 0.34 -29.18 8.54
C GLN A 85 1.74 -29.25 7.91
N ASP A 86 2.19 -28.21 7.23
CA ASP A 86 3.46 -28.11 6.52
C ASP A 86 4.52 -27.28 7.25
N VAL A 87 4.13 -26.65 8.36
CA VAL A 87 5.02 -25.92 9.26
C VAL A 87 5.34 -26.71 10.54
N GLU A 88 6.48 -26.38 11.15
CA GLU A 88 6.86 -26.82 12.49
C GLU A 88 7.16 -25.63 13.39
N SER A 89 6.75 -25.69 14.65
CA SER A 89 7.20 -24.75 15.68
C SER A 89 8.56 -25.17 16.21
N TYR A 90 9.45 -24.24 16.44
CA TYR A 90 10.78 -24.52 16.97
C TYR A 90 11.25 -23.43 17.94
N LYS A 91 12.41 -23.64 18.58
CA LYS A 91 12.88 -22.73 19.64
C LYS A 91 13.17 -21.32 19.14
N GLY A 92 13.50 -21.19 17.85
CA GLY A 92 13.90 -19.92 17.27
C GLY A 92 15.28 -19.43 17.75
N ARG A 93 15.66 -18.30 17.19
CA ARG A 93 16.88 -17.57 17.54
C ARG A 93 16.72 -16.89 18.92
N LYS A 94 17.79 -16.87 19.72
CA LYS A 94 17.80 -16.10 20.98
C LYS A 94 17.93 -14.60 20.66
N ILE A 95 17.02 -13.79 21.19
CA ILE A 95 17.10 -12.34 21.12
C ILE A 95 18.34 -11.87 21.90
N GLN A 96 19.12 -10.98 21.31
CA GLN A 96 20.33 -10.39 21.89
C GLN A 96 20.14 -8.89 22.09
N SER A 97 20.87 -8.29 23.01
CA SER A 97 20.80 -6.84 23.24
C SER A 97 21.14 -6.01 22.00
N ILE A 98 22.02 -6.55 21.13
CA ILE A 98 22.43 -5.91 19.88
C ILE A 98 21.28 -5.79 18.87
N ASP A 99 20.31 -6.71 18.92
CA ASP A 99 19.11 -6.68 18.07
C ASP A 99 18.24 -5.45 18.34
N ASN A 100 18.35 -4.93 19.55
CA ASN A 100 17.73 -3.67 19.99
C ASN A 100 18.71 -2.48 19.96
N GLY A 101 19.84 -2.62 19.31
CA GLY A 101 20.87 -1.59 19.19
C GLY A 101 21.66 -1.32 20.49
N PHE A 102 21.63 -2.21 21.50
CA PHE A 102 22.38 -2.04 22.75
C PHE A 102 23.59 -2.97 22.78
N LYS A 103 24.76 -2.43 23.19
CA LYS A 103 26.01 -3.20 23.29
C LYS A 103 26.06 -4.14 24.50
N LYS A 104 25.27 -3.86 25.55
CA LYS A 104 25.28 -4.61 26.82
C LYS A 104 23.86 -4.99 27.23
N GLU A 105 23.73 -6.17 27.82
CA GLU A 105 22.49 -6.60 28.48
C GLU A 105 22.11 -5.68 29.64
N GLY A 106 20.81 -5.63 29.94
CA GLY A 106 20.30 -4.84 31.08
C GLY A 106 20.41 -3.32 30.93
N HIS A 107 20.47 -2.81 29.70
CA HIS A 107 20.50 -1.37 29.49
C HIS A 107 19.17 -0.73 29.97
N LYS A 108 19.26 0.39 30.74
CA LYS A 108 18.10 1.04 31.39
C LYS A 108 16.99 1.51 30.42
N ASN A 109 17.32 1.75 29.17
CA ASN A 109 16.39 2.18 28.12
C ASN A 109 15.89 1.03 27.26
N TYR A 110 16.24 -0.22 27.59
CA TYR A 110 15.71 -1.40 26.91
C TYR A 110 14.21 -1.54 27.22
N VAL A 111 13.40 -1.66 26.19
CA VAL A 111 11.97 -1.96 26.30
C VAL A 111 11.73 -3.40 25.91
N ALA A 112 11.28 -4.22 26.85
CA ALA A 112 10.85 -5.58 26.55
C ALA A 112 9.44 -5.57 25.97
N HIS A 113 9.16 -6.49 25.03
CA HIS A 113 7.79 -6.76 24.58
C HIS A 113 7.17 -7.90 25.39
N PRO A 114 5.83 -7.94 25.55
CA PRO A 114 5.15 -8.97 26.32
C PRO A 114 4.86 -10.24 25.50
N PHE A 115 5.01 -10.20 24.19
CA PHE A 115 4.62 -11.28 23.29
C PHE A 115 5.51 -12.50 23.48
N GLN A 116 4.87 -13.67 23.64
CA GLN A 116 5.54 -14.95 23.77
C GLN A 116 4.93 -15.93 22.76
N TYR A 117 5.75 -16.37 21.82
CA TYR A 117 5.39 -17.39 20.84
C TYR A 117 6.64 -18.16 20.42
N GLN A 118 6.42 -19.32 19.84
CA GLN A 118 7.47 -20.07 19.16
C GLN A 118 7.33 -19.83 17.66
N PRO A 119 8.39 -19.35 16.99
CA PRO A 119 8.34 -19.16 15.56
C PRO A 119 8.08 -20.47 14.83
N LYS A 120 7.41 -20.35 13.68
CA LYS A 120 7.15 -21.46 12.76
C LYS A 120 8.02 -21.30 11.53
N ARG A 121 8.37 -22.43 10.93
CA ARG A 121 9.01 -22.50 9.63
C ARG A 121 8.49 -23.72 8.87
N ALA A 122 8.79 -23.80 7.58
CA ALA A 122 8.55 -24.99 6.79
C ALA A 122 9.18 -26.23 7.45
N LYS A 123 8.51 -27.37 7.41
CA LYS A 123 9.10 -28.66 7.77
C LYS A 123 10.33 -28.94 6.92
N GLN A 124 11.25 -29.75 7.42
CA GLN A 124 12.51 -30.08 6.73
C GLN A 124 12.26 -30.48 5.26
N GLY A 125 12.89 -29.77 4.33
CA GLY A 125 12.75 -30.00 2.90
C GLY A 125 11.46 -29.48 2.29
N GLY A 126 10.60 -28.80 3.09
CA GLY A 126 9.36 -28.17 2.62
C GLY A 126 9.57 -26.72 2.13
N ASN A 127 8.52 -26.20 1.49
CA ASN A 127 8.38 -24.80 1.09
C ASN A 127 6.94 -24.38 1.38
N VAL A 128 6.75 -23.20 1.96
CA VAL A 128 5.43 -22.72 2.44
C VAL A 128 4.97 -21.43 1.75
N THR A 129 5.64 -21.05 0.66
CA THR A 129 5.32 -19.80 -0.05
C THR A 129 4.04 -19.93 -0.87
N GLN A 130 3.33 -18.83 -1.03
CA GLN A 130 2.14 -18.78 -1.88
C GLN A 130 2.45 -19.16 -3.33
N MET A 131 3.64 -18.80 -3.83
CA MET A 131 4.10 -19.19 -5.17
C MET A 131 4.28 -20.71 -5.30
N HIS A 132 4.81 -21.36 -4.27
CA HIS A 132 4.96 -22.81 -4.24
C HIS A 132 3.61 -23.52 -4.39
N TYR A 133 2.61 -23.14 -3.61
CA TYR A 133 1.26 -23.70 -3.72
C TYR A 133 0.64 -23.40 -5.09
N ALA A 134 0.77 -22.15 -5.55
CA ALA A 134 0.22 -21.73 -6.84
C ALA A 134 0.79 -22.55 -8.02
N LYS A 135 2.11 -22.78 -8.06
CA LYS A 135 2.78 -23.63 -9.06
C LYS A 135 2.33 -25.09 -9.02
N GLN A 136 1.89 -25.59 -7.85
CA GLN A 136 1.30 -26.92 -7.71
C GLN A 136 -0.20 -26.96 -8.05
N GLY A 137 -0.79 -25.84 -8.45
CA GLY A 137 -2.23 -25.75 -8.74
C GLY A 137 -3.11 -25.66 -7.48
N ILE A 138 -2.53 -25.45 -6.30
CA ILE A 138 -3.24 -25.36 -5.02
C ILE A 138 -3.72 -23.92 -4.81
N ILE A 139 -5.00 -23.77 -4.49
CA ILE A 139 -5.60 -22.49 -4.10
C ILE A 139 -5.66 -22.46 -2.56
N THR A 140 -4.87 -21.59 -1.95
CA THR A 140 -4.81 -21.42 -0.50
C THR A 140 -6.00 -20.59 0.02
N LYS A 141 -6.21 -20.58 1.33
CA LYS A 141 -7.23 -19.70 1.94
C LYS A 141 -6.87 -18.21 1.78
N GLU A 142 -5.60 -17.90 1.78
CA GLU A 142 -5.09 -16.56 1.48
C GLU A 142 -5.49 -16.11 0.05
N MET A 143 -5.34 -16.97 -0.95
CA MET A 143 -5.78 -16.69 -2.33
C MET A 143 -7.30 -16.52 -2.43
N LYS A 144 -8.07 -17.34 -1.71
CA LYS A 144 -9.53 -17.20 -1.64
C LYS A 144 -9.98 -15.90 -0.97
N PHE A 145 -9.29 -15.50 0.11
CA PHE A 145 -9.54 -14.21 0.77
C PHE A 145 -9.30 -13.04 -0.19
N VAL A 146 -8.16 -13.07 -0.88
CA VAL A 146 -7.79 -12.08 -1.91
C VAL A 146 -8.81 -12.04 -3.04
N ALA A 147 -9.30 -13.19 -3.50
CA ALA A 147 -10.30 -13.25 -4.57
C ALA A 147 -11.59 -12.49 -4.21
N VAL A 148 -12.06 -12.61 -2.95
CA VAL A 148 -13.21 -11.85 -2.45
C VAL A 148 -12.87 -10.36 -2.34
N ARG A 149 -11.67 -10.02 -1.83
CA ARG A 149 -11.21 -8.64 -1.69
C ARG A 149 -11.14 -7.91 -3.04
N GLU A 150 -10.57 -8.56 -4.05
CA GLU A 150 -10.35 -7.99 -5.39
C GLU A 150 -11.54 -8.25 -6.35
N GLN A 151 -12.54 -9.00 -5.91
CA GLN A 151 -13.73 -9.37 -6.69
C GLN A 151 -13.39 -10.11 -8.00
N VAL A 152 -12.48 -11.09 -7.89
CA VAL A 152 -12.01 -11.96 -8.97
C VAL A 152 -12.13 -13.44 -8.58
N GLU A 153 -11.96 -14.34 -9.55
CA GLU A 153 -11.98 -15.79 -9.29
C GLU A 153 -10.68 -16.25 -8.60
N PRO A 154 -10.73 -17.17 -7.63
CA PRO A 154 -9.55 -17.66 -6.93
C PRO A 154 -8.50 -18.30 -7.85
N GLU A 155 -8.92 -18.92 -8.94
CA GLU A 155 -8.06 -19.50 -9.98
C GLU A 155 -7.23 -18.42 -10.66
N PHE A 156 -7.81 -17.25 -10.91
CA PHE A 156 -7.10 -16.12 -11.48
C PHE A 156 -5.99 -15.64 -10.53
N VAL A 157 -6.28 -15.53 -9.23
CA VAL A 157 -5.27 -15.18 -8.21
C VAL A 157 -4.12 -16.18 -8.21
N ARG A 158 -4.43 -17.48 -8.16
CA ARG A 158 -3.42 -18.55 -8.22
C ARG A 158 -2.56 -18.44 -9.48
N ASP A 159 -3.16 -18.27 -10.64
CA ASP A 159 -2.45 -18.28 -11.92
C ASP A 159 -1.52 -17.06 -12.07
N GLU A 160 -1.92 -15.90 -11.58
CA GLU A 160 -1.06 -14.70 -11.55
C GLU A 160 0.15 -14.90 -10.61
N ILE A 161 -0.05 -15.52 -9.45
CA ILE A 161 1.04 -15.84 -8.52
C ILE A 161 1.97 -16.91 -9.13
N ALA A 162 1.42 -17.97 -9.72
CA ALA A 162 2.21 -19.04 -10.34
C ALA A 162 3.12 -18.52 -11.47
N ARG A 163 2.67 -17.49 -12.19
CA ARG A 163 3.43 -16.81 -13.26
C ARG A 163 4.43 -15.78 -12.75
N GLY A 164 4.43 -15.46 -11.45
CA GLY A 164 5.26 -14.43 -10.84
C GLY A 164 4.76 -12.99 -11.07
N ARG A 165 3.56 -12.79 -11.65
CA ARG A 165 2.99 -11.46 -11.94
C ARG A 165 2.21 -10.86 -10.79
N ALA A 166 2.07 -11.60 -9.70
CA ALA A 166 1.48 -11.14 -8.45
C ALA A 166 2.11 -11.83 -7.26
N ILE A 167 2.08 -11.16 -6.10
CA ILE A 167 2.55 -11.71 -4.83
C ILE A 167 1.51 -11.47 -3.72
N ILE A 168 1.45 -12.40 -2.77
CA ILE A 168 0.77 -12.23 -1.49
C ILE A 168 1.84 -12.27 -0.40
N PRO A 169 2.35 -11.13 0.10
CA PRO A 169 3.33 -11.09 1.17
C PRO A 169 2.66 -11.48 2.49
N ASN A 170 3.03 -12.64 3.06
CA ASN A 170 2.18 -13.25 4.09
C ASN A 170 2.93 -14.25 4.97
N ASN A 171 3.93 -13.78 5.73
CA ASN A 171 4.76 -14.60 6.61
C ASN A 171 3.91 -15.50 7.53
N VAL A 172 4.30 -16.78 7.69
CA VAL A 172 3.64 -17.72 8.60
C VAL A 172 3.71 -17.30 10.08
N ASN A 173 4.64 -16.41 10.43
CA ASN A 173 4.79 -15.81 11.76
C ASN A 173 4.08 -14.47 11.95
N HIS A 174 3.27 -14.04 10.96
CA HIS A 174 2.38 -12.89 11.07
C HIS A 174 0.92 -13.31 10.85
N PRO A 175 0.37 -14.18 11.69
CA PRO A 175 -1.00 -14.70 11.52
C PRO A 175 -2.09 -13.64 11.72
N GLU A 176 -1.76 -12.47 12.22
CA GLU A 176 -2.65 -11.33 12.43
C GLU A 176 -3.03 -10.63 11.11
N SER A 177 -2.15 -10.70 10.09
CA SER A 177 -2.34 -9.95 8.84
C SER A 177 -3.48 -10.51 8.00
N GLU A 178 -4.25 -9.60 7.40
CA GLU A 178 -5.23 -9.88 6.36
C GLU A 178 -4.51 -10.03 5.00
N PRO A 179 -4.78 -11.11 4.24
CA PRO A 179 -4.15 -11.31 2.94
C PRO A 179 -4.41 -10.15 1.97
N MET A 180 -3.35 -9.75 1.26
CA MET A 180 -3.37 -8.69 0.27
C MET A 180 -2.50 -9.10 -0.92
N ILE A 181 -2.92 -8.76 -2.14
CA ILE A 181 -2.17 -9.06 -3.37
C ILE A 181 -1.58 -7.79 -3.97
N ILE A 182 -0.35 -7.91 -4.45
CA ILE A 182 0.34 -6.88 -5.23
C ILE A 182 0.57 -7.46 -6.62
N GLY A 183 -0.05 -6.86 -7.64
CA GLY A 183 0.05 -7.34 -9.02
C GLY A 183 -0.62 -6.39 -9.99
N LYS A 184 -0.09 -6.31 -11.23
CA LYS A 184 -0.54 -5.31 -12.23
C LYS A 184 -2.01 -5.48 -12.63
N ASN A 185 -2.57 -6.68 -12.50
CA ASN A 185 -3.95 -7.00 -12.87
C ASN A 185 -4.96 -6.87 -11.71
N PHE A 186 -4.52 -6.31 -10.58
CA PHE A 186 -5.31 -6.06 -9.38
C PHE A 186 -5.37 -4.56 -9.08
N ALA A 187 -6.19 -4.18 -8.11
CA ALA A 187 -6.22 -2.79 -7.63
C ALA A 187 -4.84 -2.36 -7.13
N VAL A 188 -4.43 -1.14 -7.47
CA VAL A 188 -3.14 -0.58 -7.07
C VAL A 188 -3.08 -0.42 -5.56
N LYS A 189 -2.00 -0.91 -4.95
CA LYS A 189 -1.78 -0.87 -3.52
C LYS A 189 -0.95 0.33 -3.10
N VAL A 190 -1.16 0.80 -1.89
CA VAL A 190 -0.41 1.92 -1.30
C VAL A 190 0.35 1.43 -0.09
N ASN A 191 1.67 1.67 -0.08
CA ASN A 191 2.54 1.46 1.07
C ASN A 191 2.79 2.79 1.79
N ALA A 192 2.75 2.79 3.12
CA ALA A 192 3.24 3.90 3.94
C ALA A 192 4.48 3.47 4.73
N ASN A 193 5.44 4.39 4.85
CA ASN A 193 6.66 4.19 5.62
C ASN A 193 6.49 4.79 7.02
N ILE A 194 6.83 4.01 8.03
CA ILE A 194 6.96 4.46 9.41
C ILE A 194 8.33 4.05 9.94
N GLY A 195 8.69 4.51 11.09
CA GLY A 195 9.91 4.07 11.74
C GLY A 195 10.42 5.07 12.75
N ASN A 196 10.98 4.50 13.81
CA ASN A 196 11.67 5.25 14.85
C ASN A 196 13.02 5.76 14.31
N SER A 197 13.36 7.01 14.62
CA SER A 197 14.69 7.55 14.39
C SER A 197 15.45 7.71 15.73
N VAL A 198 16.76 7.85 15.64
CA VAL A 198 17.64 8.06 16.83
C VAL A 198 17.19 9.22 17.70
N VAL A 199 16.37 10.13 17.18
CA VAL A 199 16.04 11.42 17.84
C VAL A 199 14.67 11.44 18.50
N SER A 200 13.69 10.65 18.09
CA SER A 200 12.35 10.64 18.72
C SER A 200 11.39 9.59 18.16
N SER A 201 10.92 8.69 18.97
CA SER A 201 9.53 8.27 19.13
C SER A 201 9.44 7.11 20.10
N SER A 202 8.33 6.98 20.81
CA SER A 202 8.04 5.80 21.62
C SER A 202 7.41 4.71 20.76
N ILE A 203 7.43 3.46 21.24
CA ILE A 203 6.74 2.33 20.57
C ILE A 203 5.27 2.66 20.36
N GLU A 204 4.62 3.27 21.35
CA GLU A 204 3.24 3.69 21.28
C GLU A 204 2.99 4.70 20.14
N ALA A 205 3.93 5.62 19.91
CA ALA A 205 3.83 6.59 18.82
C ALA A 205 3.94 5.92 17.44
N GLU A 206 4.77 4.88 17.30
CA GLU A 206 4.86 4.12 16.04
C GLU A 206 3.59 3.31 15.76
N ILE A 207 3.00 2.69 16.80
CA ILE A 207 1.70 2.00 16.64
C ILE A 207 0.60 3.01 16.30
N GLU A 208 0.62 4.20 16.91
CA GLU A 208 -0.35 5.24 16.58
C GLU A 208 -0.24 5.66 15.11
N LYS A 209 0.97 5.79 14.57
CA LYS A 209 1.18 6.06 13.14
C LYS A 209 0.71 4.90 12.26
N LEU A 210 0.97 3.65 12.65
CA LEU A 210 0.47 2.47 11.96
C LEU A 210 -1.06 2.52 11.87
N VAL A 211 -1.76 2.61 13.01
CA VAL A 211 -3.23 2.63 13.07
C VAL A 211 -3.80 3.81 12.28
N TRP A 212 -3.14 4.96 12.35
CA TRP A 212 -3.53 6.15 11.58
C TRP A 212 -3.41 5.93 10.08
N ALA A 213 -2.30 5.38 9.60
CA ALA A 213 -2.10 5.14 8.17
C ALA A 213 -3.08 4.11 7.61
N ILE A 214 -3.34 2.99 8.32
CA ILE A 214 -4.33 1.99 7.88
C ILE A 214 -5.76 2.51 7.93
N HIS A 215 -6.10 3.41 8.87
CA HIS A 215 -7.38 4.12 8.88
C HIS A 215 -7.62 4.86 7.55
N TRP A 216 -6.62 5.54 7.02
CA TRP A 216 -6.71 6.26 5.74
C TRP A 216 -6.59 5.38 4.50
N GLY A 217 -6.40 4.07 4.67
CA GLY A 217 -6.49 3.10 3.59
C GLY A 217 -5.15 2.58 3.07
N THR A 218 -4.07 2.70 3.84
CA THR A 218 -2.79 2.05 3.51
C THR A 218 -2.96 0.54 3.45
N ASP A 219 -2.44 -0.10 2.40
CA ASP A 219 -2.56 -1.54 2.14
C ASP A 219 -1.41 -2.35 2.75
N THR A 220 -0.26 -1.72 2.98
CA THR A 220 0.93 -2.30 3.62
C THR A 220 1.76 -1.21 4.29
N MET A 221 2.60 -1.62 5.24
CA MET A 221 3.48 -0.71 6.00
C MET A 221 4.92 -1.18 5.91
N MET A 222 5.86 -0.24 5.79
CA MET A 222 7.28 -0.54 5.98
C MET A 222 7.78 0.07 7.28
N ASP A 223 8.40 -0.76 8.13
CA ASP A 223 9.15 -0.34 9.29
C ASP A 223 10.60 -0.01 8.89
N LEU A 224 10.91 1.27 8.80
CA LEU A 224 12.24 1.81 8.51
C LEU A 224 13.00 2.23 9.77
N SER A 225 12.65 1.66 10.92
CA SER A 225 13.25 2.00 12.22
C SER A 225 14.76 1.85 12.20
N THR A 226 15.42 2.85 12.78
CA THR A 226 16.86 2.86 13.09
C THR A 226 17.04 3.29 14.55
N GLY A 227 18.16 2.96 15.18
CA GLY A 227 18.44 3.39 16.55
C GLY A 227 18.13 2.33 17.61
N LYS A 228 17.45 2.72 18.70
CA LYS A 228 17.26 1.84 19.87
C LYS A 228 15.90 1.16 19.88
N ASN A 229 15.83 -0.03 20.49
CA ASN A 229 14.62 -0.85 20.58
C ASN A 229 14.03 -1.29 19.24
N ILE A 230 14.83 -1.39 18.17
CA ILE A 230 14.37 -1.75 16.82
C ILE A 230 13.61 -3.07 16.85
N HIS A 231 14.16 -4.12 17.44
CA HIS A 231 13.52 -5.43 17.55
C HIS A 231 12.18 -5.36 18.28
N SER A 232 12.16 -4.69 19.44
CA SER A 232 10.93 -4.56 20.24
C SER A 232 9.87 -3.71 19.55
N THR A 233 10.25 -2.61 18.89
CA THR A 233 9.34 -1.76 18.12
C THR A 233 8.69 -2.56 16.99
N ARG A 234 9.48 -3.29 16.21
CA ARG A 234 8.99 -4.14 15.11
C ARG A 234 8.05 -5.23 15.61
N GLU A 235 8.37 -5.86 16.75
CA GLU A 235 7.49 -6.86 17.34
C GLU A 235 6.11 -6.28 17.66
N TYR A 236 6.07 -5.11 18.28
CA TYR A 236 4.81 -4.43 18.55
C TYR A 236 4.06 -4.04 17.26
N LEU A 237 4.78 -3.57 16.23
CA LEU A 237 4.17 -3.22 14.95
C LEU A 237 3.52 -4.45 14.29
N ILE A 238 4.24 -5.56 14.20
CA ILE A 238 3.75 -6.79 13.56
C ILE A 238 2.54 -7.34 14.32
N ARG A 239 2.61 -7.47 15.66
CA ARG A 239 1.49 -8.00 16.46
C ARG A 239 0.23 -7.10 16.43
N ASN A 240 0.37 -5.83 16.07
CA ASN A 240 -0.70 -4.86 15.99
C ASN A 240 -1.08 -4.45 14.56
N SER A 241 -0.51 -5.09 13.55
CA SER A 241 -0.78 -4.77 12.14
C SER A 241 -1.74 -5.76 11.49
N PRO A 242 -2.90 -5.31 10.99
CA PRO A 242 -3.76 -6.13 10.14
C PRO A 242 -3.29 -6.15 8.68
N VAL A 243 -2.29 -5.34 8.31
CA VAL A 243 -1.73 -5.29 6.96
C VAL A 243 -0.30 -5.85 6.95
N PRO A 244 0.21 -6.37 5.81
CA PRO A 244 1.58 -6.83 5.72
C PRO A 244 2.59 -5.77 6.11
N VAL A 245 3.66 -6.20 6.79
CA VAL A 245 4.76 -5.34 7.25
C VAL A 245 6.04 -5.69 6.51
N GLY A 246 6.64 -4.70 5.86
CA GLY A 246 7.93 -4.80 5.21
C GLY A 246 9.05 -4.16 6.02
N THR A 247 10.30 -4.53 5.74
CA THR A 247 11.49 -3.93 6.33
C THR A 247 12.64 -3.84 5.32
N VAL A 248 13.69 -3.12 5.71
CA VAL A 248 14.98 -3.06 5.00
C VAL A 248 16.05 -3.64 5.94
N PRO A 249 16.31 -4.97 5.94
CA PRO A 249 17.14 -5.63 6.95
C PRO A 249 18.55 -5.08 7.09
N ILE A 250 19.12 -4.53 6.00
CA ILE A 250 20.45 -3.94 6.02
C ILE A 250 20.56 -2.76 7.01
N TYR A 251 19.45 -2.06 7.32
CA TYR A 251 19.48 -0.96 8.28
C TYR A 251 19.76 -1.45 9.70
N GLN A 252 19.07 -2.52 10.14
CA GLN A 252 19.35 -3.14 11.44
C GLN A 252 20.72 -3.83 11.45
N ALA A 253 21.11 -4.50 10.36
CA ALA A 253 22.44 -5.09 10.26
C ALA A 253 23.55 -4.03 10.40
N LEU A 254 23.35 -2.84 9.81
CA LEU A 254 24.28 -1.71 9.95
C LEU A 254 24.37 -1.21 11.41
N GLU A 255 23.23 -1.15 12.12
CA GLU A 255 23.22 -0.80 13.56
C GLU A 255 23.99 -1.84 14.39
N LYS A 256 23.90 -3.13 14.06
CA LYS A 256 24.66 -4.22 14.74
C LYS A 256 26.17 -4.04 14.62
N VAL A 257 26.64 -3.42 13.54
CA VAL A 257 28.07 -3.08 13.31
C VAL A 257 28.40 -1.61 13.58
N ASN A 258 27.58 -0.94 14.43
CA ASN A 258 27.77 0.44 14.87
C ASN A 258 27.79 1.50 13.71
N GLY A 259 27.05 1.27 12.65
CA GLY A 259 26.94 2.19 11.51
C GLY A 259 28.12 2.18 10.55
N VAL A 260 29.02 1.19 10.65
CA VAL A 260 30.21 1.10 9.79
C VAL A 260 29.97 0.11 8.66
N ALA A 261 29.63 0.60 7.48
CA ALA A 261 29.23 -0.22 6.34
C ALA A 261 30.26 -1.32 5.99
N LYS A 262 31.57 -1.00 6.00
CA LYS A 262 32.64 -1.96 5.71
C LYS A 262 32.75 -3.12 6.70
N ASP A 263 32.19 -2.99 7.90
CA ASP A 263 32.22 -4.04 8.91
C ASP A 263 31.02 -5.00 8.81
N LEU A 264 30.11 -4.77 7.86
CA LEU A 264 29.03 -5.70 7.55
C LEU A 264 29.60 -7.01 6.99
N THR A 265 29.01 -8.14 7.43
CA THR A 265 29.33 -9.47 6.91
C THR A 265 28.06 -10.23 6.55
N TRP A 266 28.22 -11.26 5.73
CA TRP A 266 27.12 -12.17 5.41
C TRP A 266 26.49 -12.78 6.68
N GLU A 267 27.29 -13.15 7.67
CA GLU A 267 26.81 -13.78 8.92
C GLU A 267 25.90 -12.83 9.71
N VAL A 268 26.30 -11.56 9.86
CA VAL A 268 25.49 -10.52 10.54
C VAL A 268 24.19 -10.29 9.77
N TYR A 269 24.27 -10.21 8.46
CA TYR A 269 23.09 -9.99 7.63
C TYR A 269 22.15 -11.19 7.65
N ARG A 270 22.67 -12.41 7.47
CA ARG A 270 21.91 -13.67 7.56
C ARG A 270 21.19 -13.82 8.90
N ASP A 271 21.89 -13.56 10.00
CA ASP A 271 21.30 -13.60 11.34
C ASP A 271 20.16 -12.59 11.49
N THR A 272 20.31 -11.41 10.89
CA THR A 272 19.27 -10.37 10.88
C THR A 272 18.06 -10.78 10.04
N LEU A 273 18.26 -11.41 8.88
CA LEU A 273 17.15 -11.95 8.07
C LEU A 273 16.33 -12.99 8.84
N ILE A 274 17.02 -13.94 9.50
CA ILE A 274 16.36 -14.98 10.30
C ILE A 274 15.58 -14.34 11.45
N GLU A 275 16.20 -13.41 12.17
CA GLU A 275 15.55 -12.66 13.26
C GLU A 275 14.22 -12.04 12.81
N GLN A 276 14.24 -11.32 11.70
CA GLN A 276 13.07 -10.61 11.20
C GLN A 276 12.01 -11.54 10.60
N ALA A 277 12.43 -12.63 9.95
CA ALA A 277 11.52 -13.66 9.45
C ALA A 277 10.81 -14.40 10.59
N GLU A 278 11.52 -14.72 11.68
CA GLU A 278 10.95 -15.31 12.89
C GLU A 278 9.96 -14.38 13.60
N GLN A 279 10.19 -13.06 13.53
CA GLN A 279 9.24 -12.05 14.06
C GLN A 279 7.97 -11.97 13.23
N GLY A 280 8.00 -12.29 11.94
CA GLY A 280 6.83 -12.24 11.07
C GLY A 280 6.84 -11.11 10.04
N VAL A 281 7.99 -10.55 9.71
CA VAL A 281 8.08 -9.59 8.60
C VAL A 281 7.66 -10.27 7.29
N ASP A 282 6.76 -9.65 6.54
CA ASP A 282 6.11 -10.26 5.38
C ASP A 282 6.92 -10.11 4.08
N TYR A 283 7.72 -9.05 3.96
CA TYR A 283 8.62 -8.84 2.83
C TYR A 283 9.85 -8.03 3.20
N PHE A 284 10.96 -8.30 2.52
CA PHE A 284 12.23 -7.62 2.72
C PHE A 284 12.65 -6.84 1.48
N THR A 285 13.02 -5.57 1.67
CA THR A 285 13.75 -4.83 0.65
C THR A 285 15.22 -5.22 0.68
N ILE A 286 15.72 -5.75 -0.44
CA ILE A 286 17.08 -6.29 -0.58
C ILE A 286 17.75 -5.66 -1.83
N HIS A 287 18.77 -4.82 -1.60
CA HIS A 287 19.50 -4.12 -2.66
C HIS A 287 20.59 -5.01 -3.29
N ALA A 288 20.21 -6.18 -3.80
CA ALA A 288 21.13 -7.15 -4.37
C ALA A 288 21.54 -6.86 -5.82
N GLY A 289 20.82 -5.98 -6.50
CA GLY A 289 21.07 -5.65 -7.91
C GLY A 289 22.18 -4.64 -8.16
N LEU A 290 22.63 -3.94 -7.10
CA LEU A 290 23.74 -3.00 -7.20
C LEU A 290 25.06 -3.77 -7.27
N LEU A 291 25.73 -3.74 -8.43
CA LEU A 291 27.02 -4.39 -8.65
C LEU A 291 28.16 -3.38 -8.61
N LEU A 292 29.37 -3.83 -8.23
CA LEU A 292 30.56 -2.99 -8.08
C LEU A 292 30.87 -2.19 -9.34
N HIS A 293 30.75 -2.79 -10.52
CA HIS A 293 31.03 -2.12 -11.79
C HIS A 293 29.98 -1.11 -12.24
N TYR A 294 28.80 -1.03 -11.58
CA TYR A 294 27.80 0.00 -11.83
C TYR A 294 28.09 1.29 -11.06
N ILE A 295 28.85 1.23 -9.96
CA ILE A 295 29.12 2.39 -9.11
C ILE A 295 29.78 3.54 -9.89
N PRO A 296 30.79 3.32 -10.76
CA PRO A 296 31.37 4.39 -11.58
C PRO A 296 30.37 5.10 -12.49
N LEU A 297 29.29 4.44 -12.92
CA LEU A 297 28.26 5.04 -13.78
C LEU A 297 27.45 6.14 -13.07
N THR A 298 27.54 6.23 -11.74
CA THR A 298 26.82 7.24 -10.94
C THR A 298 27.62 8.54 -10.72
N VAL A 299 28.88 8.60 -11.17
CA VAL A 299 29.79 9.73 -10.87
C VAL A 299 29.33 11.04 -11.52
N ASP A 300 28.72 10.96 -12.70
CA ASP A 300 28.24 12.13 -13.45
C ASP A 300 26.77 12.50 -13.13
N ARG A 301 26.12 11.80 -12.20
CA ARG A 301 24.76 12.12 -11.73
C ARG A 301 24.74 13.43 -10.94
N LEU A 302 23.66 14.19 -11.05
CA LEU A 302 23.43 15.37 -10.21
C LEU A 302 23.28 15.00 -8.73
N THR A 303 22.67 13.84 -8.45
CA THR A 303 22.34 13.44 -7.08
C THR A 303 23.07 12.18 -6.60
N GLY A 304 23.93 11.59 -7.43
CA GLY A 304 24.71 10.40 -7.10
C GLY A 304 23.84 9.19 -6.75
N ILE A 305 24.12 8.53 -5.60
CA ILE A 305 23.37 7.38 -5.09
C ILE A 305 22.49 7.85 -3.93
N VAL A 306 21.19 8.04 -4.17
CA VAL A 306 20.23 8.56 -3.18
C VAL A 306 19.55 7.47 -2.36
N SER A 307 19.59 6.20 -2.81
CA SER A 307 19.07 5.08 -2.01
C SER A 307 19.96 4.87 -0.80
N ARG A 308 19.36 4.86 0.41
CA ARG A 308 20.10 4.59 1.65
C ARG A 308 20.72 3.20 1.64
N GLY A 309 19.96 2.17 1.25
CA GLY A 309 20.47 0.81 1.11
C GLY A 309 21.52 0.70 0.00
N GLY A 310 21.27 1.34 -1.14
CA GLY A 310 22.23 1.40 -2.26
C GLY A 310 23.56 2.02 -1.86
N SER A 311 23.54 3.17 -1.15
CA SER A 311 24.79 3.83 -0.71
C SER A 311 25.58 3.01 0.33
N ILE A 312 24.89 2.29 1.23
CA ILE A 312 25.54 1.36 2.18
C ILE A 312 26.27 0.25 1.42
N ILE A 313 25.60 -0.39 0.47
CA ILE A 313 26.16 -1.48 -0.34
C ILE A 313 27.28 -0.97 -1.26
N ALA A 314 27.11 0.17 -1.92
CA ALA A 314 28.15 0.76 -2.73
C ALA A 314 29.43 1.06 -1.92
N GLN A 315 29.28 1.60 -0.71
CA GLN A 315 30.39 1.85 0.20
C GLN A 315 31.07 0.54 0.62
N TRP A 316 30.31 -0.53 0.88
CA TRP A 316 30.85 -1.86 1.20
C TRP A 316 31.66 -2.43 0.03
N CYS A 317 31.10 -2.44 -1.20
CA CYS A 317 31.76 -2.94 -2.40
C CYS A 317 33.08 -2.21 -2.69
N LEU A 318 33.08 -0.88 -2.55
CA LEU A 318 34.30 -0.07 -2.74
C LEU A 318 35.36 -0.35 -1.66
N ALA A 319 34.96 -0.59 -0.41
CA ALA A 319 35.90 -0.86 0.68
C ALA A 319 36.57 -2.24 0.56
N HIS A 320 35.85 -3.23 0.04
CA HIS A 320 36.34 -4.60 -0.10
C HIS A 320 36.88 -4.94 -1.49
N HIS A 321 36.57 -4.11 -2.51
CA HIS A 321 36.84 -4.40 -3.92
C HIS A 321 36.23 -5.70 -4.40
N GLU A 322 35.02 -6.03 -3.88
CA GLU A 322 34.28 -7.26 -4.15
C GLU A 322 32.80 -6.96 -4.43
N GLU A 323 32.12 -7.90 -5.10
CA GLU A 323 30.66 -7.83 -5.23
C GLU A 323 29.98 -8.05 -3.88
N SER A 324 28.85 -7.37 -3.67
CA SER A 324 28.09 -7.42 -2.44
C SER A 324 27.72 -8.87 -2.04
N PHE A 325 27.81 -9.16 -0.74
CA PHE A 325 27.30 -10.43 -0.18
C PHE A 325 25.79 -10.60 -0.42
N LEU A 326 25.01 -9.52 -0.65
CA LEU A 326 23.60 -9.63 -1.03
C LEU A 326 23.43 -10.28 -2.40
N TYR A 327 24.35 -10.01 -3.33
CA TYR A 327 24.36 -10.62 -4.65
C TYR A 327 24.96 -12.03 -4.61
N THR A 328 26.13 -12.20 -3.99
CA THR A 328 26.86 -13.47 -4.00
C THR A 328 26.18 -14.57 -3.18
N HIS A 329 25.38 -14.22 -2.16
CA HIS A 329 24.58 -15.15 -1.34
C HIS A 329 23.08 -15.08 -1.64
N PHE A 330 22.67 -14.59 -2.81
CA PHE A 330 21.26 -14.39 -3.10
C PHE A 330 20.43 -15.68 -3.07
N GLU A 331 20.98 -16.80 -3.54
CA GLU A 331 20.32 -18.11 -3.42
C GLU A 331 20.15 -18.56 -1.97
N ASP A 332 21.13 -18.27 -1.09
CA ASP A 332 21.03 -18.58 0.32
C ASP A 332 19.97 -17.72 1.03
N ILE A 333 19.82 -16.46 0.61
CA ILE A 333 18.72 -15.60 1.02
C ILE A 333 17.38 -16.25 0.63
N CYS A 334 17.22 -16.66 -0.62
CA CYS A 334 15.98 -17.31 -1.08
C CYS A 334 15.65 -18.59 -0.28
N LYS A 335 16.66 -19.41 0.05
CA LYS A 335 16.49 -20.61 0.88
C LYS A 335 16.06 -20.31 2.32
N ILE A 336 16.41 -19.14 2.86
CA ILE A 336 15.91 -18.68 4.16
C ILE A 336 14.46 -18.25 4.02
N LEU A 337 14.14 -17.43 3.03
CA LEU A 337 12.84 -16.78 2.89
C LEU A 337 11.70 -17.77 2.59
N ASN A 338 11.97 -18.80 1.80
CA ASN A 338 10.97 -19.83 1.47
C ASN A 338 10.53 -20.68 2.68
N GLN A 339 11.29 -20.64 3.79
CA GLN A 339 10.93 -21.32 5.04
C GLN A 339 9.79 -20.63 5.79
N TYR A 340 9.56 -19.33 5.51
CA TYR A 340 8.66 -18.48 6.30
C TYR A 340 7.57 -17.81 5.46
N ASP A 341 7.55 -17.99 4.14
CA ASP A 341 6.72 -17.25 3.18
C ASP A 341 6.98 -15.73 3.22
N VAL A 342 8.25 -15.36 3.22
CA VAL A 342 8.67 -13.96 3.10
C VAL A 342 8.90 -13.61 1.63
N ALA A 343 8.26 -12.56 1.15
CA ALA A 343 8.48 -12.05 -0.20
C ALA A 343 9.72 -11.13 -0.28
N ILE A 344 10.28 -10.98 -1.46
CA ILE A 344 11.37 -10.03 -1.73
C ILE A 344 10.82 -8.80 -2.43
N SER A 345 11.18 -7.61 -1.92
CA SER A 345 11.20 -6.37 -2.66
C SER A 345 12.63 -6.15 -3.13
N LEU A 346 12.92 -6.38 -4.42
CA LEU A 346 14.25 -6.15 -4.96
C LEU A 346 14.49 -4.64 -5.05
N GLY A 347 15.35 -4.14 -4.15
CA GLY A 347 15.59 -2.72 -3.96
C GLY A 347 16.35 -2.07 -5.11
N ASP A 348 15.91 -0.88 -5.53
CA ASP A 348 16.52 -0.04 -6.54
C ASP A 348 17.62 0.85 -5.94
N GLY A 349 18.78 0.25 -5.64
CA GLY A 349 19.91 0.95 -5.04
C GLY A 349 20.44 2.11 -5.87
N LEU A 350 20.27 2.05 -7.19
CA LEU A 350 20.70 3.05 -8.16
C LEU A 350 19.54 3.84 -8.78
N ARG A 351 18.40 3.95 -8.08
CA ARG A 351 17.29 4.80 -8.53
C ARG A 351 17.73 6.26 -8.68
N PRO A 352 17.21 7.02 -9.68
CA PRO A 352 17.51 8.42 -9.84
C PRO A 352 16.92 9.25 -8.68
N GLY A 353 17.69 10.24 -8.21
CA GLY A 353 17.26 11.21 -7.21
C GLY A 353 16.91 12.58 -7.79
N SER A 354 16.93 12.69 -9.12
CA SER A 354 16.49 13.86 -9.87
C SER A 354 15.95 13.43 -11.23
N ILE A 355 15.11 14.26 -11.84
CA ILE A 355 14.61 14.00 -13.19
C ILE A 355 15.73 14.04 -14.26
N TYR A 356 16.86 14.68 -13.97
CA TYR A 356 18.04 14.71 -14.85
C TYR A 356 18.66 13.32 -14.98
N ASP A 357 18.73 12.58 -13.88
CA ASP A 357 19.36 11.24 -13.80
C ASP A 357 18.43 10.12 -14.27
N ALA A 358 17.18 10.45 -14.64
CA ALA A 358 16.13 9.49 -14.97
C ALA A 358 16.47 8.64 -16.21
N ASN A 359 16.31 7.31 -16.08
CA ASN A 359 16.62 6.29 -17.10
C ASN A 359 18.07 6.33 -17.58
N ASP A 360 19.01 6.68 -16.70
CA ASP A 360 20.43 6.61 -17.03
C ASP A 360 20.96 5.16 -17.09
N GLU A 361 22.20 5.01 -17.52
CA GLU A 361 22.82 3.70 -17.69
C GLU A 361 22.92 2.93 -16.38
N SER A 362 23.17 3.61 -15.25
CA SER A 362 23.28 2.96 -13.95
C SER A 362 21.94 2.39 -13.47
N GLN A 363 20.86 3.15 -13.59
CA GLN A 363 19.51 2.68 -13.25
C GLN A 363 19.10 1.48 -14.09
N ILE A 364 19.29 1.55 -15.41
CA ILE A 364 18.86 0.48 -16.32
C ILE A 364 19.74 -0.77 -16.17
N SER A 365 21.02 -0.62 -15.87
CA SER A 365 21.91 -1.76 -15.60
C SER A 365 21.52 -2.51 -14.34
N GLU A 366 21.20 -1.80 -13.27
CA GLU A 366 20.66 -2.42 -12.06
C GLU A 366 19.32 -3.13 -12.36
N LEU A 367 18.39 -2.49 -13.08
CA LEU A 367 17.09 -3.10 -13.44
C LEU A 367 17.26 -4.44 -14.17
N LYS A 368 18.24 -4.58 -15.07
CA LYS A 368 18.57 -5.85 -15.73
C LYS A 368 18.99 -6.91 -14.74
N THR A 369 19.87 -6.56 -13.78
CA THR A 369 20.30 -7.47 -12.72
C THR A 369 19.12 -7.86 -11.81
N LEU A 370 18.20 -6.93 -11.49
CA LEU A 370 16.99 -7.27 -10.74
C LEU A 370 16.14 -8.31 -11.47
N GLY A 371 16.08 -8.24 -12.80
CA GLY A 371 15.42 -9.27 -13.63
C GLY A 371 16.08 -10.65 -13.51
N GLU A 372 17.41 -10.72 -13.55
CA GLU A 372 18.16 -11.97 -13.36
C GLU A 372 17.93 -12.55 -11.96
N LEU A 373 17.98 -11.72 -10.92
CA LEU A 373 17.71 -12.12 -9.53
C LEU A 373 16.27 -12.61 -9.34
N THR A 374 15.32 -12.02 -10.06
CA THR A 374 13.91 -12.45 -10.05
C THR A 374 13.78 -13.90 -10.52
N GLU A 375 14.45 -14.26 -11.62
CA GLU A 375 14.43 -15.64 -12.12
C GLU A 375 15.09 -16.62 -11.13
N ILE A 376 16.14 -16.20 -10.40
CA ILE A 376 16.76 -17.01 -9.34
C ILE A 376 15.77 -17.22 -8.18
N ALA A 377 15.11 -16.16 -7.71
CA ALA A 377 14.13 -16.26 -6.62
C ALA A 377 12.95 -17.17 -7.00
N TRP A 378 12.43 -17.08 -8.21
CA TRP A 378 11.36 -17.95 -8.70
C TRP A 378 11.73 -19.43 -8.81
N LYS A 379 13.02 -19.77 -9.01
CA LYS A 379 13.50 -21.18 -8.93
C LYS A 379 13.39 -21.74 -7.52
N HIS A 380 13.42 -20.88 -6.51
CA HIS A 380 13.21 -21.23 -5.10
C HIS A 380 11.78 -21.04 -4.62
N ASP A 381 10.84 -20.73 -5.55
CA ASP A 381 9.44 -20.39 -5.28
C ASP A 381 9.27 -19.17 -4.34
N VAL A 382 10.24 -18.26 -4.31
CA VAL A 382 10.15 -17.03 -3.54
C VAL A 382 9.46 -15.96 -4.37
N GLN A 383 8.44 -15.33 -3.79
CA GLN A 383 7.68 -14.24 -4.40
C GLN A 383 8.53 -12.97 -4.48
N VAL A 384 8.49 -12.26 -5.59
CA VAL A 384 9.29 -11.06 -5.86
C VAL A 384 8.43 -9.93 -6.36
N MET A 385 8.68 -8.73 -5.85
CA MET A 385 8.34 -7.45 -6.47
C MET A 385 9.61 -6.62 -6.69
N ILE A 386 9.57 -5.70 -7.63
CA ILE A 386 10.71 -4.90 -8.06
C ILE A 386 10.50 -3.46 -7.60
N GLU A 387 11.45 -2.88 -6.88
CA GLU A 387 11.41 -1.45 -6.59
C GLU A 387 11.79 -0.64 -7.84
N GLY A 388 11.14 0.51 -7.98
CA GLY A 388 11.29 1.38 -9.12
C GLY A 388 11.53 2.84 -8.73
N PRO A 389 11.76 3.71 -9.73
CA PRO A 389 12.37 5.01 -9.56
C PRO A 389 11.53 6.00 -8.75
N GLY A 390 12.25 6.93 -8.09
CA GLY A 390 11.65 8.04 -7.35
C GLY A 390 11.49 9.34 -8.15
N HIS A 391 12.28 9.56 -9.22
CA HIS A 391 12.26 10.80 -10.01
C HIS A 391 12.30 10.49 -11.50
N ILE A 392 11.15 10.61 -12.18
CA ILE A 392 11.05 10.37 -13.63
C ILE A 392 10.15 11.43 -14.25
N PRO A 393 10.61 12.21 -15.24
CA PRO A 393 9.75 13.16 -15.93
C PRO A 393 8.68 12.42 -16.74
N MET A 394 7.49 13.03 -16.87
CA MET A 394 6.30 12.38 -17.42
C MET A 394 6.52 11.63 -18.74
N HIS A 395 7.29 12.19 -19.65
CA HIS A 395 7.52 11.59 -20.97
C HIS A 395 8.38 10.31 -20.95
N LYS A 396 9.09 10.01 -19.85
CA LYS A 396 9.90 8.79 -19.67
C LYS A 396 9.19 7.72 -18.83
N ILE A 397 8.03 8.00 -18.23
CA ILE A 397 7.34 7.09 -17.30
C ILE A 397 6.94 5.79 -18.00
N LYS A 398 6.32 5.89 -19.18
CA LYS A 398 5.91 4.68 -19.92
C LYS A 398 7.10 3.81 -20.31
N GLU A 399 8.18 4.41 -20.80
CA GLU A 399 9.42 3.70 -21.12
C GLU A 399 9.97 2.96 -19.91
N ASN A 400 9.96 3.60 -18.74
CA ASN A 400 10.45 2.99 -17.50
C ASN A 400 9.61 1.76 -17.11
N GLN A 401 8.28 1.84 -17.19
CA GLN A 401 7.40 0.70 -16.95
C GLN A 401 7.62 -0.43 -17.98
N ASP A 402 7.73 -0.09 -19.27
CA ASP A 402 7.94 -1.07 -20.34
C ASP A 402 9.29 -1.81 -20.14
N LEU A 403 10.33 -1.11 -19.71
CA LEU A 403 11.63 -1.72 -19.39
C LEU A 403 11.56 -2.64 -18.17
N ALA A 404 10.81 -2.25 -17.13
CA ALA A 404 10.60 -3.10 -15.96
C ALA A 404 9.83 -4.38 -16.34
N ASP A 405 8.74 -4.27 -17.08
CA ASP A 405 7.97 -5.42 -17.58
C ASP A 405 8.84 -6.36 -18.43
N PHE A 406 9.69 -5.81 -19.28
CA PHE A 406 10.55 -6.60 -20.17
C PHE A 406 11.67 -7.31 -19.40
N TYR A 407 12.48 -6.58 -18.62
CA TYR A 407 13.63 -7.18 -17.92
C TYR A 407 13.21 -8.05 -16.75
N CYS A 408 12.21 -7.64 -15.98
CA CYS A 408 11.76 -8.33 -14.78
C CYS A 408 10.55 -9.27 -15.02
N LYS A 409 10.22 -9.58 -16.30
CA LYS A 409 9.22 -10.60 -16.67
C LYS A 409 7.82 -10.34 -16.09
N GLU A 410 7.41 -9.08 -16.05
CA GLU A 410 6.14 -8.62 -15.47
C GLU A 410 5.98 -8.91 -13.96
N ALA A 411 7.07 -9.14 -13.21
CA ALA A 411 7.03 -9.13 -11.75
C ALA A 411 6.42 -7.80 -11.25
N PRO A 412 5.65 -7.80 -10.16
CA PRO A 412 5.00 -6.58 -9.68
C PRO A 412 5.99 -5.44 -9.49
N PHE A 413 5.69 -4.28 -10.08
CA PHE A 413 6.53 -3.10 -9.96
C PHE A 413 6.02 -2.23 -8.79
N TYR A 414 6.94 -1.78 -7.94
CA TYR A 414 6.69 -0.97 -6.76
C TYR A 414 7.51 0.31 -6.84
N THR A 415 6.86 1.47 -6.96
CA THR A 415 7.55 2.73 -7.25
C THR A 415 7.41 3.74 -6.11
N LEU A 416 8.46 4.55 -5.91
CA LEU A 416 8.44 5.73 -5.04
C LEU A 416 7.99 6.94 -5.88
N GLY A 417 6.70 7.14 -6.02
CA GLY A 417 6.11 8.11 -6.94
C GLY A 417 5.92 7.51 -8.34
N PRO A 418 6.61 8.02 -9.39
CA PRO A 418 7.76 8.94 -9.34
C PRO A 418 7.38 10.43 -9.29
N LEU A 419 8.27 11.25 -8.70
CA LEU A 419 8.21 12.70 -8.81
C LEU A 419 8.50 13.12 -10.27
N VAL A 420 7.60 13.88 -10.86
CA VAL A 420 7.70 14.28 -12.29
C VAL A 420 8.47 15.58 -12.49
N THR A 421 8.80 16.28 -11.42
CA THR A 421 9.58 17.51 -11.36
C THR A 421 10.19 17.70 -9.98
N ASP A 422 11.32 18.38 -9.90
CA ASP A 422 12.09 18.58 -8.66
C ASP A 422 11.92 20.00 -8.07
N ILE A 423 11.06 20.84 -8.65
CA ILE A 423 10.97 22.27 -8.29
C ILE A 423 10.07 22.58 -7.10
N ALA A 424 9.44 21.60 -6.48
CA ALA A 424 8.35 21.83 -5.54
C ALA A 424 8.56 21.20 -4.14
N PRO A 425 9.67 21.52 -3.43
CA PRO A 425 9.80 21.11 -2.03
C PRO A 425 8.58 21.52 -1.21
N ALA A 426 8.15 20.69 -0.26
CA ALA A 426 6.90 20.78 0.50
C ALA A 426 5.62 20.39 -0.26
N TYR A 427 5.71 20.17 -1.57
CA TYR A 427 4.64 19.68 -2.43
C TYR A 427 5.00 18.36 -3.13
N ASP A 428 6.01 17.66 -2.65
CA ASP A 428 6.51 16.41 -3.24
C ASP A 428 5.44 15.32 -3.32
N HIS A 429 4.48 15.30 -2.38
CA HIS A 429 3.32 14.42 -2.43
C HIS A 429 2.43 14.68 -3.66
N ILE A 430 2.34 15.93 -4.14
CA ILE A 430 1.58 16.29 -5.35
C ILE A 430 2.36 15.91 -6.60
N THR A 431 3.63 16.32 -6.70
CA THR A 431 4.47 16.04 -7.88
C THR A 431 4.65 14.55 -8.10
N SER A 432 4.78 13.79 -7.02
CA SER A 432 4.89 12.33 -7.08
C SER A 432 3.56 11.64 -7.36
N ALA A 433 2.42 12.15 -6.88
CA ALA A 433 1.11 11.58 -7.19
C ALA A 433 0.75 11.66 -8.68
N ILE A 434 1.19 12.73 -9.36
CA ILE A 434 1.04 12.85 -10.82
C ILE A 434 1.73 11.67 -11.52
N GLY A 435 3.00 11.43 -11.19
CA GLY A 435 3.76 10.32 -11.76
C GLY A 435 3.25 8.95 -11.30
N ALA A 436 2.84 8.84 -10.04
CA ALA A 436 2.26 7.61 -9.47
C ALA A 436 1.00 7.18 -10.22
N ALA A 437 0.06 8.10 -10.47
CA ALA A 437 -1.14 7.82 -11.24
C ALA A 437 -0.80 7.38 -12.68
N GLN A 438 0.16 8.07 -13.30
CA GLN A 438 0.57 7.76 -14.67
C GLN A 438 1.27 6.39 -14.75
N ILE A 439 2.27 6.10 -13.90
CA ILE A 439 3.01 4.84 -13.97
C ILE A 439 2.13 3.66 -13.60
N ALA A 440 1.25 3.81 -12.60
CA ALA A 440 0.33 2.75 -12.22
C ALA A 440 -0.73 2.47 -13.28
N SER A 441 -1.16 3.47 -14.06
CA SER A 441 -2.04 3.25 -15.23
C SER A 441 -1.37 2.39 -16.32
N HIS A 442 -0.04 2.34 -16.34
CA HIS A 442 0.73 1.49 -17.25
C HIS A 442 1.07 0.10 -16.67
N GLY A 443 0.84 -0.15 -15.36
CA GLY A 443 1.02 -1.49 -14.79
C GLY A 443 1.70 -1.57 -13.44
N THR A 444 2.28 -0.49 -12.91
CA THR A 444 2.82 -0.49 -11.54
C THR A 444 1.74 -0.96 -10.56
N ALA A 445 2.12 -1.90 -9.69
CA ALA A 445 1.20 -2.64 -8.83
C ALA A 445 1.08 -2.05 -7.43
N MET A 446 2.14 -1.39 -6.96
CA MET A 446 2.17 -0.76 -5.64
C MET A 446 2.90 0.58 -5.70
N LEU A 447 2.42 1.52 -4.90
CA LEU A 447 2.96 2.87 -4.79
C LEU A 447 3.46 3.10 -3.37
N CYS A 448 4.71 3.52 -3.22
CA CYS A 448 5.21 4.06 -1.96
C CYS A 448 4.72 5.49 -1.81
N TYR A 449 4.03 5.79 -0.73
CA TYR A 449 3.55 7.15 -0.50
C TYR A 449 4.70 8.14 -0.31
N VAL A 450 4.46 9.38 -0.66
CA VAL A 450 5.31 10.53 -0.39
C VAL A 450 4.51 11.53 0.43
N THR A 451 5.14 12.11 1.45
CA THR A 451 4.50 13.13 2.30
C THR A 451 4.94 14.54 1.88
N PRO A 452 4.23 15.60 2.34
CA PRO A 452 4.67 16.97 2.11
C PRO A 452 6.07 17.28 2.63
N LYS A 453 6.59 16.46 3.56
CA LYS A 453 7.91 16.62 4.17
C LYS A 453 9.01 15.75 3.56
N GLU A 454 8.75 15.11 2.43
CA GLU A 454 9.80 14.41 1.70
C GLU A 454 10.98 15.36 1.44
N HIS A 455 12.20 14.87 1.57
CA HIS A 455 13.45 15.65 1.49
C HIS A 455 13.64 16.77 2.53
N LEU A 456 12.65 17.05 3.40
CA LEU A 456 12.69 18.19 4.34
C LEU A 456 12.70 17.79 5.82
N GLY A 457 12.00 16.71 6.20
CA GLY A 457 11.92 16.33 7.62
C GLY A 457 11.01 15.13 7.90
N LEU A 458 10.87 14.80 9.19
CA LEU A 458 10.02 13.69 9.61
C LEU A 458 8.54 14.10 9.55
N PRO A 459 7.67 13.27 8.95
CA PRO A 459 6.25 13.56 8.86
C PRO A 459 5.55 13.43 10.23
N ASN A 460 4.61 14.32 10.49
CA ASN A 460 3.63 14.20 11.56
C ASN A 460 2.38 13.45 11.06
N LYS A 461 1.34 13.33 11.91
CA LYS A 461 0.10 12.64 11.56
C LYS A 461 -0.65 13.26 10.36
N ASP A 462 -0.70 14.59 10.29
CA ASP A 462 -1.37 15.29 9.20
C ASP A 462 -0.62 15.08 7.88
N ASP A 463 0.71 15.12 7.92
CA ASP A 463 1.54 14.80 6.76
C ASP A 463 1.33 13.36 6.27
N VAL A 464 1.19 12.39 7.20
CA VAL A 464 0.88 10.99 6.87
C VAL A 464 -0.49 10.87 6.23
N ARG A 465 -1.53 11.51 6.79
CA ARG A 465 -2.87 11.55 6.19
C ARG A 465 -2.82 12.13 4.79
N ASP A 466 -2.22 13.30 4.63
CA ASP A 466 -2.14 14.00 3.34
C ASP A 466 -1.39 13.13 2.30
N GLY A 467 -0.31 12.46 2.70
CA GLY A 467 0.40 11.52 1.84
C GLY A 467 -0.45 10.31 1.44
N VAL A 468 -1.06 9.62 2.41
CA VAL A 468 -1.89 8.43 2.13
C VAL A 468 -3.09 8.77 1.28
N VAL A 469 -3.85 9.82 1.62
CA VAL A 469 -5.03 10.25 0.85
C VAL A 469 -4.62 10.61 -0.58
N THR A 470 -3.54 11.37 -0.76
CA THR A 470 -3.02 11.74 -2.08
C THR A 470 -2.68 10.50 -2.92
N TYR A 471 -2.03 9.51 -2.31
CA TYR A 471 -1.68 8.27 -3.02
C TYR A 471 -2.86 7.33 -3.26
N LYS A 472 -3.87 7.34 -2.39
CA LYS A 472 -5.15 6.65 -2.69
C LYS A 472 -5.88 7.31 -3.87
N ILE A 473 -5.77 8.64 -4.05
CA ILE A 473 -6.27 9.32 -5.25
C ILE A 473 -5.51 8.85 -6.49
N ALA A 474 -4.18 8.82 -6.44
CA ALA A 474 -3.34 8.37 -7.56
C ALA A 474 -3.63 6.91 -7.94
N ALA A 475 -3.70 6.00 -6.95
CA ALA A 475 -4.02 4.59 -7.13
C ALA A 475 -5.41 4.40 -7.75
N HIS A 476 -6.41 5.10 -7.24
CA HIS A 476 -7.77 5.02 -7.75
C HIS A 476 -7.88 5.55 -9.19
N ALA A 477 -7.22 6.67 -9.51
CA ALA A 477 -7.16 7.19 -10.87
C ALA A 477 -6.53 6.20 -11.85
N ALA A 478 -5.49 5.46 -11.42
CA ALA A 478 -4.88 4.41 -12.20
C ALA A 478 -5.82 3.20 -12.37
N ASP A 479 -6.54 2.79 -11.33
CA ASP A 479 -7.51 1.69 -11.38
C ASP A 479 -8.65 1.99 -12.37
N LEU A 480 -9.13 3.24 -12.40
CA LEU A 480 -10.08 3.72 -13.41
C LEU A 480 -9.49 3.61 -14.83
N ALA A 481 -8.25 4.06 -15.03
CA ALA A 481 -7.57 4.02 -16.32
C ALA A 481 -7.31 2.57 -16.80
N LYS A 482 -7.05 1.65 -15.88
CA LYS A 482 -6.90 0.20 -16.14
C LYS A 482 -8.24 -0.48 -16.46
N GLY A 483 -9.37 0.18 -16.20
CA GLY A 483 -10.71 -0.36 -16.40
C GLY A 483 -11.04 -1.51 -15.43
N LEU A 484 -10.56 -1.46 -14.20
CA LEU A 484 -10.83 -2.51 -13.23
C LEU A 484 -12.33 -2.59 -12.90
N PRO A 485 -12.90 -3.80 -12.77
CA PRO A 485 -14.30 -3.98 -12.45
C PRO A 485 -14.70 -3.23 -11.17
N GLY A 486 -15.79 -2.46 -11.25
CA GLY A 486 -16.32 -1.73 -10.10
C GLY A 486 -15.56 -0.46 -9.70
N ALA A 487 -14.47 -0.10 -10.39
CA ALA A 487 -13.70 1.10 -10.04
C ALA A 487 -14.53 2.39 -10.11
N THR A 488 -15.45 2.53 -11.08
CA THR A 488 -16.29 3.74 -11.27
C THR A 488 -17.43 3.87 -10.25
N VAL A 489 -17.81 2.81 -9.54
CA VAL A 489 -19.04 2.77 -8.72
C VAL A 489 -19.08 3.89 -7.68
N ARG A 490 -17.95 4.15 -7.02
CA ARG A 490 -17.83 5.21 -6.00
C ARG A 490 -17.86 6.61 -6.62
N ASP A 491 -17.20 6.79 -7.78
CA ASP A 491 -17.20 8.07 -8.52
C ASP A 491 -18.58 8.43 -9.04
N ASP A 492 -19.30 7.45 -9.58
CA ASP A 492 -20.67 7.65 -10.06
C ASP A 492 -21.61 8.03 -8.91
N ALA A 493 -21.48 7.35 -7.76
CA ALA A 493 -22.28 7.63 -6.57
C ALA A 493 -22.01 9.03 -6.01
N ILE A 494 -20.73 9.42 -5.87
CA ILE A 494 -20.37 10.77 -5.36
C ILE A 494 -20.76 11.87 -6.33
N SER A 495 -20.66 11.64 -7.65
CA SER A 495 -21.08 12.57 -8.66
C SER A 495 -22.59 12.77 -8.67
N LYS A 496 -23.35 11.67 -8.51
CA LYS A 496 -24.81 11.72 -8.35
C LYS A 496 -25.21 12.49 -7.09
N ALA A 497 -24.59 12.16 -5.95
CA ALA A 497 -24.84 12.83 -4.67
C ALA A 497 -24.56 14.34 -4.77
N ARG A 498 -23.46 14.74 -5.43
CA ARG A 498 -23.10 16.13 -5.68
C ARG A 498 -24.13 16.84 -6.55
N PHE A 499 -24.58 16.23 -7.62
CA PHE A 499 -25.58 16.78 -8.51
C PHE A 499 -26.93 16.99 -7.78
N GLU A 500 -27.31 16.04 -6.93
CA GLU A 500 -28.58 16.07 -6.16
C GLU A 500 -28.49 16.88 -4.86
N PHE A 501 -27.37 17.56 -4.60
CA PHE A 501 -27.12 18.32 -3.37
C PHE A 501 -27.25 17.49 -2.08
N ARG A 502 -27.03 16.18 -2.15
CA ARG A 502 -26.93 15.28 -1.00
C ARG A 502 -25.54 15.41 -0.39
N TRP A 503 -25.28 16.56 0.26
CA TRP A 503 -23.96 16.95 0.77
C TRP A 503 -23.37 15.92 1.72
N ILE A 504 -24.19 15.38 2.61
CA ILE A 504 -23.75 14.37 3.60
C ILE A 504 -23.24 13.12 2.89
N ASP A 505 -23.95 12.65 1.84
CA ASP A 505 -23.50 11.50 1.05
C ASP A 505 -22.23 11.81 0.29
N GLN A 506 -22.12 13.02 -0.28
CA GLN A 506 -20.90 13.45 -0.96
C GLN A 506 -19.69 13.42 -0.01
N PHE A 507 -19.84 13.87 1.24
CA PHE A 507 -18.77 13.83 2.22
C PHE A 507 -18.44 12.38 2.62
N ASN A 508 -19.45 11.57 2.96
CA ASN A 508 -19.29 10.18 3.39
C ASN A 508 -18.66 9.29 2.31
N LEU A 509 -18.89 9.59 1.04
CA LEU A 509 -18.29 8.93 -0.11
C LEU A 509 -16.87 9.40 -0.40
N SER A 510 -16.42 10.54 0.13
CA SER A 510 -15.07 11.06 -0.12
C SER A 510 -14.00 10.22 0.60
N LEU A 511 -12.74 10.35 0.17
CA LEU A 511 -11.61 9.69 0.84
C LEU A 511 -11.31 10.33 2.21
N ASP A 512 -11.59 11.63 2.37
CA ASP A 512 -11.44 12.37 3.63
C ASP A 512 -12.77 13.10 3.92
N PRO A 513 -13.73 12.43 4.57
CA PRO A 513 -15.04 13.01 4.88
C PRO A 513 -14.99 14.22 5.81
N ASP A 514 -14.08 14.21 6.77
CA ASP A 514 -13.96 15.28 7.76
C ASP A 514 -13.48 16.57 7.10
N ARG A 515 -12.43 16.49 6.27
CA ARG A 515 -11.90 17.64 5.52
C ARG A 515 -12.89 18.16 4.48
N ALA A 516 -13.59 17.25 3.79
CA ALA A 516 -14.61 17.65 2.82
C ALA A 516 -15.74 18.44 3.47
N ARG A 517 -16.20 18.01 4.66
CA ARG A 517 -17.22 18.73 5.45
C ARG A 517 -16.69 20.06 5.96
N GLU A 518 -15.49 20.09 6.54
CA GLU A 518 -14.86 21.30 7.06
C GLU A 518 -14.80 22.38 5.98
N PHE A 519 -14.29 22.08 4.81
CA PHE A 519 -14.17 23.04 3.71
C PHE A 519 -15.51 23.51 3.17
N HIS A 520 -16.52 22.63 3.14
CA HIS A 520 -17.87 23.03 2.75
C HIS A 520 -18.49 24.00 3.77
N ASP A 521 -18.35 23.72 5.05
CA ASP A 521 -19.03 24.42 6.14
C ASP A 521 -18.33 25.73 6.54
N GLU A 522 -17.01 25.86 6.29
CA GLU A 522 -16.17 26.98 6.72
C GLU A 522 -16.75 28.36 6.35
N THR A 523 -17.34 28.48 5.17
CA THR A 523 -17.83 29.76 4.63
C THR A 523 -19.34 29.89 4.68
N LEU A 524 -20.07 28.96 5.32
CA LEU A 524 -21.53 28.98 5.40
C LEU A 524 -22.01 29.47 6.77
N PRO A 525 -22.76 30.60 6.84
CA PRO A 525 -23.02 31.28 8.10
C PRO A 525 -24.08 30.61 9.00
N SER A 526 -24.87 29.65 8.49
CA SER A 526 -25.94 29.00 9.24
C SER A 526 -26.11 27.54 8.87
N GLU A 527 -26.67 26.73 9.79
CA GLU A 527 -26.96 25.31 9.54
C GLU A 527 -27.89 25.09 8.34
N SER A 528 -28.85 25.98 8.14
CA SER A 528 -29.73 25.90 6.96
C SER A 528 -29.01 26.16 5.64
N ALA A 529 -27.93 26.94 5.64
CA ALA A 529 -27.10 27.17 4.46
C ALA A 529 -26.26 25.94 4.11
N LYS A 530 -25.87 25.14 5.09
CA LYS A 530 -25.04 23.94 4.91
C LYS A 530 -25.77 22.81 4.18
N ILE A 531 -27.10 22.80 4.21
CA ILE A 531 -27.94 21.82 3.50
C ILE A 531 -28.61 22.41 2.24
N ALA A 532 -28.29 23.64 1.87
CA ALA A 532 -28.90 24.32 0.73
C ALA A 532 -28.44 23.71 -0.61
N HIS A 533 -29.25 23.92 -1.64
CA HIS A 533 -28.98 23.49 -3.02
C HIS A 533 -27.97 24.42 -3.74
N PHE A 534 -26.91 24.81 -3.06
CA PHE A 534 -25.76 25.56 -3.58
C PHE A 534 -24.63 25.51 -2.55
N CYS A 535 -23.38 25.75 -2.95
CA CYS A 535 -22.26 26.00 -2.07
C CYS A 535 -21.85 27.47 -2.08
N SER A 536 -20.97 27.88 -1.16
CA SER A 536 -20.48 29.26 -1.06
C SER A 536 -19.76 29.75 -2.32
N MET A 537 -19.18 28.85 -3.12
CA MET A 537 -18.42 29.19 -4.33
C MET A 537 -19.32 29.91 -5.39
N CYS A 538 -20.50 29.35 -5.68
CA CYS A 538 -21.41 29.90 -6.71
C CYS A 538 -22.54 30.74 -6.13
N GLY A 539 -22.93 30.44 -4.89
CA GLY A 539 -24.11 31.05 -4.28
C GLY A 539 -25.44 30.62 -4.94
N PRO A 540 -26.58 31.13 -4.43
CA PRO A 540 -27.90 30.63 -4.82
C PRO A 540 -28.32 30.93 -6.26
N LYS A 541 -27.73 31.95 -6.90
CA LYS A 541 -28.15 32.43 -8.23
C LYS A 541 -27.33 31.92 -9.40
N PHE A 542 -26.10 31.48 -9.13
CA PHE A 542 -25.12 31.11 -10.17
C PHE A 542 -24.70 29.65 -10.13
N CYS A 543 -25.32 28.82 -9.28
CA CYS A 543 -25.00 27.40 -9.20
C CYS A 543 -25.45 26.68 -10.49
N SER A 544 -24.50 26.24 -11.29
CA SER A 544 -24.75 25.54 -12.56
C SER A 544 -25.57 24.27 -12.39
N MET A 545 -25.35 23.51 -11.28
CA MET A 545 -26.14 22.32 -10.99
C MET A 545 -27.59 22.65 -10.71
N LYS A 546 -27.89 23.74 -9.95
CA LYS A 546 -29.24 24.20 -9.72
C LYS A 546 -29.89 24.60 -11.03
N LEU A 547 -29.20 25.40 -11.86
CA LEU A 547 -29.71 25.79 -13.20
C LEU A 547 -29.93 24.55 -14.08
N SER A 548 -29.11 23.52 -13.96
CA SER A 548 -29.29 22.25 -14.68
C SER A 548 -30.52 21.47 -14.20
N HIS A 549 -30.86 21.53 -12.90
CA HIS A 549 -32.15 21.01 -12.41
C HIS A 549 -33.32 21.74 -13.04
N ASP A 550 -33.31 23.09 -13.02
CA ASP A 550 -34.35 23.91 -13.62
C ASP A 550 -34.52 23.59 -15.13
N ILE A 551 -33.43 23.40 -15.87
CA ILE A 551 -33.43 22.96 -17.27
C ILE A 551 -34.07 21.59 -17.42
N ARG A 552 -33.67 20.61 -16.57
CA ARG A 552 -34.23 19.25 -16.63
C ARG A 552 -35.72 19.22 -16.36
N ASP A 553 -36.21 20.00 -15.41
CA ASP A 553 -37.63 20.05 -15.07
C ASP A 553 -38.42 20.69 -16.18
N SER A 554 -37.97 21.82 -16.69
CA SER A 554 -38.56 22.46 -17.88
C SER A 554 -38.55 21.53 -19.11
N TYR A 555 -37.48 20.72 -19.26
CA TYR A 555 -37.33 19.81 -20.39
C TYR A 555 -38.20 18.56 -20.28
N LYS A 556 -38.50 18.09 -19.06
CA LYS A 556 -39.46 16.98 -18.85
C LYS A 556 -40.85 17.35 -19.31
N GLU A 557 -41.31 18.59 -19.03
CA GLU A 557 -42.57 19.12 -19.53
C GLU A 557 -42.55 19.27 -21.06
N GLN A 558 -41.47 19.79 -21.60
CA GLN A 558 -41.30 19.99 -23.06
C GLN A 558 -41.11 18.66 -23.81
N LEU A 559 -40.41 17.66 -23.23
CA LEU A 559 -40.24 16.34 -23.85
C LEU A 559 -41.57 15.60 -24.03
N ALA A 560 -42.51 15.76 -23.12
CA ALA A 560 -43.87 15.25 -23.31
C ALA A 560 -44.54 15.88 -24.55
N GLY A 561 -44.47 17.22 -24.65
CA GLY A 561 -44.99 17.93 -25.79
C GLY A 561 -44.20 17.70 -27.10
N MET A 562 -42.87 17.56 -27.04
CA MET A 562 -42.02 17.23 -28.21
C MET A 562 -42.24 15.80 -28.71
N LYS A 563 -42.44 14.82 -27.81
CA LYS A 563 -42.82 13.45 -28.20
C LYS A 563 -44.18 13.41 -28.88
N GLU A 564 -45.11 14.22 -28.42
CA GLU A 564 -46.43 14.36 -29.02
C GLU A 564 -46.33 15.01 -30.39
N LYS A 565 -45.59 16.12 -30.52
CA LYS A 565 -45.30 16.76 -31.79
C LYS A 565 -44.49 15.91 -32.76
N ALA A 566 -43.54 15.12 -32.26
CA ALA A 566 -42.81 14.15 -33.10
C ALA A 566 -43.74 13.04 -33.63
N LYS A 567 -44.72 12.59 -32.85
CA LYS A 567 -45.75 11.65 -33.31
C LYS A 567 -46.66 12.27 -34.35
N GLU A 568 -47.11 13.51 -34.12
CA GLU A 568 -47.89 14.29 -35.11
C GLU A 568 -47.11 14.47 -36.43
N PHE A 569 -45.83 14.81 -36.34
CA PHE A 569 -44.96 14.96 -37.51
C PHE A 569 -44.76 13.64 -38.28
N GLN A 570 -44.57 12.54 -37.55
CA GLN A 570 -44.51 11.22 -38.16
C GLN A 570 -45.83 10.79 -38.83
N ALA A 571 -46.95 11.10 -38.15
CA ALA A 571 -48.29 10.85 -38.71
C ALA A 571 -48.59 11.70 -39.97
N ALA A 572 -48.01 12.89 -40.04
CA ALA A 572 -48.10 13.78 -41.23
C ALA A 572 -47.09 13.44 -42.34
N GLY A 573 -46.43 12.26 -42.27
CA GLY A 573 -45.53 11.78 -43.31
C GLY A 573 -44.15 12.43 -43.34
N ASN A 574 -43.65 12.95 -42.20
CA ASN A 574 -42.31 13.57 -42.03
C ASN A 574 -42.05 14.79 -42.94
N LYS A 575 -43.11 15.57 -43.27
CA LYS A 575 -43.00 16.76 -44.09
C LYS A 575 -43.35 18.00 -43.29
N ILE A 576 -42.50 19.02 -43.34
CA ILE A 576 -42.72 20.35 -42.70
C ILE A 576 -43.55 21.27 -43.62
N TYR A 577 -43.49 21.04 -44.94
CA TYR A 577 -44.24 21.82 -45.92
C TYR A 577 -45.13 20.88 -46.77
N HIS A 578 -46.39 21.24 -46.93
CA HIS A 578 -47.37 20.57 -47.77
C HIS A 578 -47.36 21.18 -49.18
#